data_303313b3105855771792cf287a845b6b
#
_entry.id   303313b3105855771792cf287a845b6b
#
_cell.length_a   1.000
_cell.length_b   1.000
_cell.length_c   1.000
_cell.angle_alpha   90.00
_cell.angle_beta   90.00
_cell.angle_gamma   90.00
#
_symmetry.space_group_name_H-M   'P 1'
#
loop_
_entity.id
_entity.type
_entity.pdbx_description
1 polymer ?
#
loop_
_entity_poly.entity_id
_entity_poly.type
_entity_poly.pdbx_seq_one_letter_code
_entity_poly.pdbx_strand_id
1 'polypeptide(L)'
;MLIDKSDRIYLRPLLKKDINKRYISWFSDVQVTKFLDSKNITKKESIYYLQKGIDTGQYYILAICCSRADLHIGNIKIGPIRRKDGLSDLVTVIGDRDYWGKGVASKAIKKAINIAFKEGGMRKFIASIDSLNIASVKSYLKGGFTVESKIKDYFFHEHNGKSYFSDKIFVSCANKDYDIATLNNWRIK
;
A
#
# COMPACT_ATOMS: atom_id res chain seq x y z
N MET A 1 -17.14 -3.31 12.49
CA MET A 1 -15.96 -4.00 11.91
C MET A 1 -15.51 -5.07 12.92
N LEU A 2 -15.72 -6.36 12.61
CA LEU A 2 -15.32 -7.45 13.49
C LEU A 2 -13.78 -7.58 13.43
N ILE A 3 -13.12 -7.21 14.51
CA ILE A 3 -11.68 -7.39 14.68
C ILE A 3 -11.46 -8.88 14.98
N ASP A 4 -10.89 -9.62 14.04
CA ASP A 4 -10.43 -10.97 14.32
C ASP A 4 -9.28 -10.89 15.34
N LYS A 5 -9.54 -11.28 16.57
CA LYS A 5 -8.56 -11.27 17.68
C LYS A 5 -7.38 -12.21 17.45
N SER A 6 -7.49 -13.15 16.49
CA SER A 6 -6.40 -14.05 16.10
C SER A 6 -5.39 -13.37 15.18
N ASP A 7 -5.76 -12.29 14.48
CA ASP A 7 -4.90 -11.55 13.60
C ASP A 7 -4.08 -10.52 14.37
N ARG A 8 -2.78 -10.53 14.16
CA ARG A 8 -1.85 -9.59 14.82
C ARG A 8 -1.95 -8.17 14.28
N ILE A 9 -2.74 -7.91 13.23
CA ILE A 9 -2.93 -6.60 12.62
C ILE A 9 -4.39 -6.34 12.22
N TYR A 10 -4.76 -5.06 12.21
CA TYR A 10 -6.00 -4.57 11.63
C TYR A 10 -5.75 -3.31 10.78
N LEU A 11 -6.72 -2.98 9.93
CA LEU A 11 -6.71 -1.78 9.11
C LEU A 11 -7.82 -0.83 9.57
N ARG A 12 -7.54 0.46 9.55
CA ARG A 12 -8.52 1.55 9.74
C ARG A 12 -8.15 2.75 8.90
N PRO A 13 -9.05 3.69 8.65
CA PRO A 13 -8.68 4.95 8.01
C PRO A 13 -7.52 5.63 8.75
N LEU A 14 -6.58 6.21 8.00
CA LEU A 14 -5.54 7.06 8.58
C LEU A 14 -6.17 8.36 9.05
N LEU A 15 -5.85 8.79 10.26
CA LEU A 15 -6.34 10.02 10.86
C LEU A 15 -5.23 11.07 10.97
N LYS A 16 -5.59 12.36 10.99
CA LYS A 16 -4.60 13.46 11.17
C LYS A 16 -3.73 13.28 12.42
N LYS A 17 -4.26 12.71 13.50
CA LYS A 17 -3.52 12.42 14.74
C LYS A 17 -2.42 11.37 14.56
N ASP A 18 -2.57 10.47 13.60
CA ASP A 18 -1.58 9.43 13.31
C ASP A 18 -0.32 10.01 12.65
N ILE A 19 -0.45 11.19 12.01
CA ILE A 19 0.66 11.90 11.38
C ILE A 19 1.45 12.67 12.47
N ASN A 20 2.13 11.92 13.31
CA ASN A 20 2.96 12.40 14.42
C ASN A 20 4.46 12.27 14.09
N LYS A 21 5.34 12.57 15.05
CA LYS A 21 6.81 12.49 14.87
C LYS A 21 7.26 11.10 14.41
N ARG A 22 6.66 10.02 14.96
CA ARG A 22 6.99 8.64 14.60
C ARG A 22 6.60 8.33 13.14
N TYR A 23 5.42 8.75 12.70
CA TYR A 23 5.01 8.63 11.29
C TYR A 23 5.99 9.33 10.35
N ILE A 24 6.37 10.57 10.67
CA ILE A 24 7.30 11.35 9.85
C ILE A 24 8.69 10.71 9.82
N SER A 25 9.17 10.15 10.93
CA SER A 25 10.49 9.51 10.99
C SER A 25 10.61 8.32 10.03
N TRP A 26 9.53 7.64 9.67
CA TRP A 26 9.57 6.58 8.67
C TRP A 26 10.02 7.07 7.29
N PHE A 27 9.60 8.28 6.91
CA PHE A 27 9.93 8.87 5.61
C PHE A 27 11.30 9.56 5.58
N SER A 28 11.95 9.67 6.74
CA SER A 28 13.36 10.08 6.87
C SER A 28 14.30 8.88 7.03
N ASP A 29 13.78 7.68 7.27
CA ASP A 29 14.58 6.45 7.35
C ASP A 29 14.91 5.97 5.93
N VAL A 30 16.21 5.96 5.59
CA VAL A 30 16.71 5.56 4.26
C VAL A 30 16.38 4.11 3.92
N GLN A 31 16.24 3.23 4.92
CA GLN A 31 15.88 1.83 4.69
C GLN A 31 14.39 1.70 4.33
N VAL A 32 13.52 2.46 5.01
CA VAL A 32 12.09 2.48 4.72
C VAL A 32 11.81 3.10 3.36
N THR A 33 12.52 4.18 3.03
CA THR A 33 12.29 4.95 1.81
C THR A 33 13.10 4.49 0.59
N LYS A 34 13.92 3.44 0.74
CA LYS A 34 14.82 2.97 -0.32
C LYS A 34 14.16 2.81 -1.69
N PHE A 35 12.92 2.32 -1.72
CA PHE A 35 12.14 2.06 -2.93
C PHE A 35 10.88 2.92 -3.02
N LEU A 36 10.81 4.01 -2.28
CA LEU A 36 9.68 4.95 -2.31
C LEU A 36 10.06 6.23 -3.06
N ASP A 37 9.11 6.76 -3.81
CA ASP A 37 9.24 8.08 -4.44
C ASP A 37 9.17 9.21 -3.38
N SER A 38 8.37 9.00 -2.32
CA SER A 38 8.18 9.97 -1.24
C SER A 38 9.26 9.80 -0.16
N LYS A 39 10.13 10.80 -0.01
CA LYS A 39 11.20 10.87 0.99
C LYS A 39 11.15 12.21 1.69
N ASN A 40 11.57 12.26 2.97
CA ASN A 40 11.72 13.49 3.75
C ASN A 40 10.46 14.38 3.75
N ILE A 41 9.28 13.75 3.76
CA ILE A 41 8.00 14.47 3.78
C ILE A 41 7.77 15.15 5.13
N THR A 42 7.20 16.34 5.10
CA THR A 42 6.83 17.08 6.30
C THR A 42 5.45 16.66 6.83
N LYS A 43 5.19 16.98 8.10
CA LYS A 43 3.86 16.79 8.69
C LYS A 43 2.77 17.56 7.92
N LYS A 44 3.06 18.78 7.47
CA LYS A 44 2.12 19.64 6.73
C LYS A 44 1.76 19.00 5.38
N GLU A 45 2.75 18.54 4.63
CA GLU A 45 2.53 17.84 3.35
C GLU A 45 1.74 16.56 3.53
N SER A 46 2.04 15.77 4.57
CA SER A 46 1.34 14.52 4.86
C SER A 46 -0.13 14.77 5.20
N ILE A 47 -0.43 15.79 6.01
CA ILE A 47 -1.81 16.18 6.35
C ILE A 47 -2.55 16.69 5.11
N TYR A 48 -1.90 17.53 4.30
CA TYR A 48 -2.47 18.02 3.03
C TYR A 48 -2.79 16.87 2.10
N TYR A 49 -1.84 15.93 1.92
CA TYR A 49 -2.03 14.76 1.09
C TYR A 49 -3.20 13.89 1.59
N LEU A 50 -3.28 13.61 2.89
CA LEU A 50 -4.41 12.88 3.48
C LEU A 50 -5.75 13.57 3.19
N GLN A 51 -5.82 14.89 3.44
CA GLN A 51 -7.05 15.67 3.23
C GLN A 51 -7.47 15.66 1.75
N LYS A 52 -6.51 15.86 0.84
CA LYS A 52 -6.77 15.79 -0.62
C LYS A 52 -7.39 14.46 -1.04
N GLY A 53 -6.92 13.34 -0.50
CA GLY A 53 -7.50 12.03 -0.78
C GLY A 53 -8.97 11.93 -0.32
N ILE A 54 -9.25 12.44 0.88
CA ILE A 54 -10.62 12.47 1.45
C ILE A 54 -11.54 13.34 0.58
N ASP A 55 -11.10 14.56 0.25
CA ASP A 55 -11.92 15.54 -0.46
C ASP A 55 -12.21 15.11 -1.91
N THR A 56 -11.23 14.53 -2.58
CA THR A 56 -11.36 14.14 -4.00
C THR A 56 -11.89 12.72 -4.19
N GLY A 57 -11.74 11.85 -3.18
CA GLY A 57 -12.03 10.42 -3.30
C GLY A 57 -11.18 9.70 -4.34
N GLN A 58 -10.06 10.31 -4.78
CA GLN A 58 -9.15 9.71 -5.76
C GLN A 58 -8.26 8.61 -5.16
N TYR A 59 -8.07 8.65 -3.86
CA TYR A 59 -7.34 7.64 -3.10
C TYR A 59 -7.74 7.65 -1.63
N TYR A 60 -7.48 6.53 -0.96
CA TYR A 60 -7.65 6.38 0.48
C TYR A 60 -6.36 5.87 1.11
N ILE A 61 -6.09 6.28 2.34
CA ILE A 61 -4.95 5.80 3.11
C ILE A 61 -5.47 5.11 4.37
N LEU A 62 -5.09 3.86 4.53
CA LEU A 62 -5.39 3.05 5.70
C LEU A 62 -4.15 2.94 6.58
N ALA A 63 -4.30 3.11 7.87
CA ALA A 63 -3.30 2.76 8.86
C ALA A 63 -3.27 1.25 9.05
N ILE A 64 -2.08 0.66 9.04
CA ILE A 64 -1.83 -0.72 9.48
C ILE A 64 -1.51 -0.65 10.97
N CYS A 65 -2.32 -1.26 11.81
CA CYS A 65 -2.15 -1.24 13.25
C CYS A 65 -1.87 -2.63 13.81
N CYS A 66 -0.95 -2.71 14.80
CA CYS A 66 -0.71 -3.92 15.57
C CYS A 66 -1.82 -4.10 16.61
N SER A 67 -2.53 -5.25 16.58
CA SER A 67 -3.67 -5.50 17.45
C SER A 67 -3.31 -5.61 18.94
N ARG A 68 -2.07 -6.02 19.27
CA ARG A 68 -1.64 -6.18 20.67
C ARG A 68 -1.34 -4.86 21.37
N ALA A 69 -0.76 -3.92 20.63
CA ALA A 69 -0.28 -2.65 21.19
C ALA A 69 -1.15 -1.46 20.76
N ASP A 70 -2.18 -1.70 19.96
CA ASP A 70 -2.96 -0.67 19.25
C ASP A 70 -2.08 0.38 18.55
N LEU A 71 -0.96 -0.09 18.01
CA LEU A 71 0.13 0.74 17.52
C LEU A 71 0.07 0.84 15.99
N HIS A 72 0.05 2.05 15.46
CA HIS A 72 0.17 2.32 14.02
C HIS A 72 1.60 1.99 13.55
N ILE A 73 1.76 1.06 12.63
CA ILE A 73 3.07 0.49 12.21
C ILE A 73 3.36 0.62 10.73
N GLY A 74 2.40 1.09 9.94
CA GLY A 74 2.55 1.24 8.49
C GLY A 74 1.29 1.75 7.84
N ASN A 75 1.31 1.88 6.52
CA ASN A 75 0.19 2.37 5.73
C ASN A 75 -0.08 1.52 4.50
N ILE A 76 -1.34 1.49 4.08
CA ILE A 76 -1.75 1.09 2.73
C ILE A 76 -2.46 2.27 2.07
N LYS A 77 -2.03 2.62 0.87
CA LYS A 77 -2.76 3.53 0.00
C LYS A 77 -3.47 2.73 -1.08
N ILE A 78 -4.77 2.96 -1.22
CA ILE A 78 -5.62 2.53 -2.31
C ILE A 78 -5.80 3.74 -3.22
N GLY A 79 -5.25 3.70 -4.43
CA GLY A 79 -5.30 4.80 -5.40
C GLY A 79 -3.97 5.09 -6.09
N PRO A 80 -4.01 5.80 -7.24
CA PRO A 80 -5.18 6.47 -7.79
C PRO A 80 -6.28 5.49 -8.24
N ILE A 81 -7.53 5.88 -7.97
CA ILE A 81 -8.69 5.08 -8.29
C ILE A 81 -9.21 5.49 -9.66
N ARG A 82 -9.21 4.57 -10.59
CA ARG A 82 -9.81 4.72 -11.92
C ARG A 82 -11.22 4.14 -11.91
N ARG A 83 -12.19 4.96 -11.50
CA ARG A 83 -13.58 4.52 -11.29
C ARG A 83 -14.19 3.89 -12.53
N LYS A 84 -13.99 4.52 -13.71
CA LYS A 84 -14.48 4.03 -15.01
C LYS A 84 -14.03 2.59 -15.30
N ASP A 85 -12.84 2.21 -14.85
CA ASP A 85 -12.25 0.91 -15.14
C ASP A 85 -12.39 -0.08 -13.97
N GLY A 86 -12.92 0.38 -12.81
CA GLY A 86 -12.93 -0.40 -11.57
C GLY A 86 -11.53 -0.81 -11.09
N LEU A 87 -10.52 0.02 -11.38
CA LEU A 87 -9.11 -0.27 -11.21
C LEU A 87 -8.47 0.69 -10.22
N SER A 88 -7.58 0.18 -9.39
CA SER A 88 -6.80 1.00 -8.45
C SER A 88 -5.38 0.47 -8.29
N ASP A 89 -4.46 1.38 -8.01
CA ASP A 89 -3.15 1.02 -7.51
C ASP A 89 -3.25 0.66 -6.02
N LEU A 90 -2.34 -0.18 -5.56
CA LEU A 90 -2.14 -0.48 -4.14
C LEU A 90 -0.67 -0.24 -3.79
N VAL A 91 -0.43 0.61 -2.77
CA VAL A 91 0.92 0.88 -2.26
C VAL A 91 0.95 0.56 -0.77
N THR A 92 1.97 -0.19 -0.35
CA THR A 92 2.12 -0.64 1.05
C THR A 92 3.46 -0.22 1.61
N VAL A 93 3.46 0.38 2.80
CA VAL A 93 4.66 0.75 3.55
C VAL A 93 4.54 0.23 4.98
N ILE A 94 5.49 -0.59 5.41
CA ILE A 94 5.69 -0.90 6.83
C ILE A 94 6.77 0.04 7.34
N GLY A 95 6.34 1.09 8.04
CA GLY A 95 7.24 2.13 8.52
C GLY A 95 8.04 1.71 9.76
N ASP A 96 7.45 0.89 10.61
CA ASP A 96 8.11 0.35 11.79
C ASP A 96 8.91 -0.91 11.44
N ARG A 97 10.23 -0.79 11.47
CA ARG A 97 11.16 -1.86 11.07
C ARG A 97 11.10 -3.10 11.98
N ASP A 98 10.67 -2.94 13.23
CA ASP A 98 10.49 -4.08 14.15
C ASP A 98 9.44 -5.07 13.67
N TYR A 99 8.59 -4.65 12.73
CA TYR A 99 7.57 -5.48 12.11
C TYR A 99 7.96 -6.07 10.75
N TRP A 100 9.17 -5.81 10.29
CA TRP A 100 9.66 -6.39 9.04
C TRP A 100 9.93 -7.90 9.18
N GLY A 101 9.85 -8.64 8.07
CA GLY A 101 10.06 -10.08 8.05
C GLY A 101 8.95 -10.92 8.73
N LYS A 102 7.97 -10.30 9.39
CA LYS A 102 6.91 -10.97 10.18
C LYS A 102 5.61 -11.22 9.40
N GLY A 103 5.62 -11.03 8.09
CA GLY A 103 4.45 -11.25 7.22
C GLY A 103 3.35 -10.17 7.35
N VAL A 104 3.64 -9.05 8.01
CA VAL A 104 2.68 -7.95 8.23
C VAL A 104 2.19 -7.36 6.90
N ALA A 105 3.12 -7.07 5.97
CA ALA A 105 2.77 -6.47 4.68
C ALA A 105 1.80 -7.37 3.88
N SER A 106 2.08 -8.66 3.75
CA SER A 106 1.22 -9.59 3.00
C SER A 106 -0.18 -9.72 3.62
N LYS A 107 -0.27 -9.75 4.96
CA LYS A 107 -1.57 -9.77 5.66
C LYS A 107 -2.34 -8.47 5.46
N ALA A 108 -1.67 -7.33 5.54
CA ALA A 108 -2.28 -6.02 5.31
C ALA A 108 -2.80 -5.88 3.88
N ILE A 109 -2.01 -6.29 2.88
CA ILE A 109 -2.40 -6.33 1.48
C ILE A 109 -3.67 -7.17 1.31
N LYS A 110 -3.67 -8.42 1.82
CA LYS A 110 -4.83 -9.32 1.73
C LYS A 110 -6.09 -8.73 2.38
N LYS A 111 -5.95 -8.09 3.54
CA LYS A 111 -7.08 -7.42 4.20
C LYS A 111 -7.61 -6.24 3.38
N ALA A 112 -6.72 -5.39 2.84
CA ALA A 112 -7.12 -4.22 2.07
C ALA A 112 -7.86 -4.60 0.79
N ILE A 113 -7.36 -5.58 0.03
CA ILE A 113 -8.06 -6.04 -1.19
C ILE A 113 -9.42 -6.67 -0.87
N ASN A 114 -9.51 -7.46 0.21
CA ASN A 114 -10.78 -8.08 0.62
C ASN A 114 -11.84 -7.01 0.98
N ILE A 115 -11.46 -5.97 1.72
CA ILE A 115 -12.35 -4.85 2.05
C ILE A 115 -12.80 -4.17 0.76
N ALA A 116 -11.87 -3.80 -0.11
CA ALA A 116 -12.17 -3.07 -1.33
C ALA A 116 -12.99 -3.90 -2.34
N PHE A 117 -12.80 -5.21 -2.41
CA PHE A 117 -13.60 -6.09 -3.26
C PHE A 117 -15.02 -6.28 -2.73
N LYS A 118 -15.18 -6.46 -1.41
CA LYS A 118 -16.48 -6.73 -0.80
C LYS A 118 -17.34 -5.47 -0.65
N GLU A 119 -16.73 -4.37 -0.22
CA GLU A 119 -17.46 -3.16 0.16
C GLU A 119 -17.41 -2.08 -0.94
N GLY A 120 -16.41 -2.17 -1.82
CA GLY A 120 -16.06 -1.08 -2.72
C GLY A 120 -16.34 -1.33 -4.20
N GLY A 121 -16.83 -2.50 -4.64
CA GLY A 121 -17.04 -2.76 -6.06
C GLY A 121 -15.78 -2.63 -6.92
N MET A 122 -14.60 -2.80 -6.33
CA MET A 122 -13.34 -2.73 -7.08
C MET A 122 -13.13 -4.00 -7.88
N ARG A 123 -12.77 -3.85 -9.16
CA ARG A 123 -12.56 -4.97 -10.08
C ARG A 123 -11.16 -5.55 -10.01
N LYS A 124 -10.14 -4.69 -9.94
CA LYS A 124 -8.74 -5.12 -10.03
C LYS A 124 -7.81 -4.15 -9.31
N PHE A 125 -6.84 -4.68 -8.61
CA PHE A 125 -5.69 -3.93 -8.10
C PHE A 125 -4.46 -4.20 -8.93
N ILE A 126 -3.62 -3.17 -9.09
CA ILE A 126 -2.29 -3.25 -9.67
C ILE A 126 -1.26 -2.67 -8.70
N ALA A 127 -0.03 -3.15 -8.83
CA ALA A 127 1.14 -2.50 -8.21
C ALA A 127 2.35 -2.68 -9.11
N SER A 128 3.28 -1.73 -9.04
CA SER A 128 4.57 -1.82 -9.72
C SER A 128 5.69 -1.81 -8.69
N ILE A 129 6.65 -2.70 -8.86
CA ILE A 129 7.68 -2.98 -7.85
C ILE A 129 9.04 -3.07 -8.55
N ASP A 130 10.05 -2.43 -7.97
CA ASP A 130 11.44 -2.64 -8.34
C ASP A 130 11.84 -4.10 -8.04
N SER A 131 12.44 -4.79 -8.99
CA SER A 131 12.85 -6.19 -8.85
C SER A 131 13.84 -6.45 -7.71
N LEU A 132 14.59 -5.42 -7.30
CA LEU A 132 15.49 -5.46 -6.14
C LEU A 132 14.72 -5.39 -4.81
N ASN A 133 13.46 -4.96 -4.81
CA ASN A 133 12.62 -4.97 -3.61
C ASN A 133 11.97 -6.34 -3.41
N ILE A 134 12.81 -7.36 -3.21
CA ILE A 134 12.38 -8.76 -3.06
C ILE A 134 11.33 -8.92 -1.95
N ALA A 135 11.46 -8.16 -0.87
CA ALA A 135 10.53 -8.20 0.25
C ALA A 135 9.13 -7.75 -0.18
N SER A 136 9.03 -6.69 -0.98
CA SER A 136 7.76 -6.21 -1.54
C SER A 136 7.18 -7.23 -2.52
N VAL A 137 7.96 -7.72 -3.49
CA VAL A 137 7.49 -8.75 -4.45
C VAL A 137 6.89 -9.94 -3.70
N LYS A 138 7.63 -10.52 -2.73
CA LYS A 138 7.13 -11.64 -1.92
C LYS A 138 5.87 -11.29 -1.14
N SER A 139 5.75 -10.06 -0.64
CA SER A 139 4.58 -9.62 0.13
C SER A 139 3.33 -9.51 -0.72
N TYR A 140 3.44 -8.97 -1.94
CA TYR A 140 2.32 -8.88 -2.87
C TYR A 140 1.87 -10.26 -3.34
N LEU A 141 2.80 -11.15 -3.74
CA LEU A 141 2.47 -12.52 -4.15
C LEU A 141 1.76 -13.28 -3.02
N LYS A 142 2.27 -13.21 -1.78
CA LYS A 142 1.60 -13.80 -0.61
C LYS A 142 0.28 -13.11 -0.26
N GLY A 143 0.10 -11.86 -0.66
CA GLY A 143 -1.12 -11.07 -0.51
C GLY A 143 -2.22 -11.40 -1.51
N GLY A 144 -1.94 -12.27 -2.50
CA GLY A 144 -2.92 -12.71 -3.50
C GLY A 144 -2.74 -12.09 -4.89
N PHE A 145 -1.64 -11.36 -5.11
CA PHE A 145 -1.29 -10.83 -6.43
C PHE A 145 -0.54 -11.88 -7.26
N THR A 146 -0.61 -11.74 -8.57
CA THR A 146 0.17 -12.49 -9.56
C THR A 146 1.01 -11.54 -10.40
N VAL A 147 2.13 -12.03 -10.96
CA VAL A 147 2.95 -11.24 -11.90
C VAL A 147 2.22 -11.12 -13.22
N GLU A 148 2.04 -9.90 -13.71
CA GLU A 148 1.43 -9.59 -15.01
C GLU A 148 2.49 -9.40 -16.10
N SER A 149 3.52 -8.63 -15.78
CA SER A 149 4.60 -8.32 -16.73
C SER A 149 5.86 -7.84 -16.03
N LYS A 150 6.94 -7.79 -16.80
CA LYS A 150 8.24 -7.33 -16.37
C LYS A 150 8.86 -6.47 -17.46
N ILE A 151 9.27 -5.25 -17.10
CA ILE A 151 10.00 -4.36 -18.00
C ILE A 151 11.47 -4.37 -17.55
N LYS A 152 12.36 -4.78 -18.44
CA LYS A 152 13.79 -4.86 -18.16
C LYS A 152 14.41 -3.47 -18.03
N ASP A 153 15.45 -3.37 -17.21
CA ASP A 153 16.33 -2.21 -17.07
C ASP A 153 15.60 -0.87 -16.89
N TYR A 154 14.51 -0.89 -16.10
CA TYR A 154 13.61 0.26 -15.94
C TYR A 154 14.12 1.28 -14.94
N PHE A 155 14.67 0.83 -13.79
CA PHE A 155 15.15 1.71 -12.72
C PHE A 155 16.66 1.82 -12.77
N PHE A 156 17.17 3.05 -12.71
CA PHE A 156 18.59 3.33 -12.56
C PHE A 156 18.95 3.39 -11.07
N HIS A 157 20.06 2.76 -10.72
CA HIS A 157 20.63 2.78 -9.37
C HIS A 157 22.12 3.14 -9.43
N GLU A 158 22.54 3.90 -8.43
CA GLU A 158 23.94 4.18 -8.18
C GLU A 158 24.27 3.84 -6.73
N HIS A 159 25.31 3.06 -6.52
CA HIS A 159 25.78 2.69 -5.19
C HIS A 159 27.29 2.44 -5.21
N ASN A 160 28.01 3.14 -4.30
CA ASN A 160 29.48 3.01 -4.17
C ASN A 160 30.22 3.18 -5.51
N GLY A 161 29.84 4.18 -6.32
CA GLY A 161 30.48 4.47 -7.61
C GLY A 161 30.19 3.44 -8.71
N LYS A 162 29.27 2.50 -8.48
CA LYS A 162 28.78 1.56 -9.49
C LYS A 162 27.36 1.88 -9.87
N SER A 163 27.10 1.95 -11.18
CA SER A 163 25.78 2.16 -11.74
C SER A 163 25.24 0.85 -12.29
N TYR A 164 23.95 0.59 -12.09
CA TYR A 164 23.27 -0.60 -12.60
C TYR A 164 21.77 -0.34 -12.78
N PHE A 165 21.12 -1.19 -13.55
CA PHE A 165 19.69 -1.12 -13.76
C PHE A 165 18.96 -2.29 -13.06
N SER A 166 17.69 -2.07 -12.71
CA SER A 166 16.80 -3.14 -12.27
C SER A 166 15.49 -3.09 -13.03
N ASP A 167 14.78 -4.20 -12.99
CA ASP A 167 13.54 -4.37 -13.72
C ASP A 167 12.35 -3.84 -12.92
N LYS A 168 11.31 -3.41 -13.65
CA LYS A 168 10.01 -3.10 -13.08
C LYS A 168 9.08 -4.29 -13.22
N ILE A 169 8.60 -4.79 -12.11
CA ILE A 169 7.64 -5.90 -12.06
C ILE A 169 6.24 -5.32 -11.83
N PHE A 170 5.31 -5.62 -12.73
CA PHE A 170 3.90 -5.35 -12.54
C PHE A 170 3.21 -6.58 -11.97
N VAL A 171 2.47 -6.37 -10.89
CA VAL A 171 1.65 -7.41 -10.25
C VAL A 171 0.20 -6.97 -10.18
N SER A 172 -0.73 -7.90 -10.22
CA SER A 172 -2.16 -7.59 -10.10
C SER A 172 -2.93 -8.62 -9.29
N CYS A 173 -4.09 -8.19 -8.78
CA CYS A 173 -5.07 -9.04 -8.14
C CYS A 173 -6.46 -8.65 -8.65
N ALA A 174 -7.17 -9.58 -9.29
CA ALA A 174 -8.52 -9.39 -9.79
C ALA A 174 -9.56 -9.95 -8.83
N ASN A 175 -10.69 -9.24 -8.73
CA ASN A 175 -11.87 -9.74 -8.04
C ASN A 175 -12.56 -10.78 -8.94
N LYS A 176 -12.58 -12.04 -8.51
CA LYS A 176 -13.22 -13.13 -9.28
C LYS A 176 -14.74 -13.06 -9.26
N ASP A 177 -15.31 -12.44 -8.24
CA ASP A 177 -16.75 -12.30 -8.05
C ASP A 177 -17.25 -10.91 -8.45
N TYR A 178 -16.50 -10.21 -9.33
CA TYR A 178 -16.84 -8.87 -9.75
C TYR A 178 -18.07 -8.85 -10.64
N ASP A 179 -19.09 -8.08 -10.22
CA ASP A 179 -20.25 -7.77 -11.04
C ASP A 179 -20.08 -6.39 -11.69
N ILE A 180 -20.14 -6.36 -13.03
CA ILE A 180 -20.00 -5.13 -13.83
C ILE A 180 -21.08 -4.08 -13.48
N ALA A 181 -22.26 -4.50 -13.04
CA ALA A 181 -23.31 -3.59 -12.60
C ALA A 181 -22.91 -2.75 -11.38
N THR A 182 -21.89 -3.17 -10.62
CA THR A 182 -21.40 -2.45 -9.42
C THR A 182 -20.35 -1.40 -9.72
N LEU A 183 -19.91 -1.24 -10.97
CA LEU A 183 -18.75 -0.43 -11.38
C LEU A 183 -18.81 1.02 -10.88
N ASN A 184 -20.01 1.62 -10.75
CA ASN A 184 -20.17 3.02 -10.36
C ASN A 184 -20.54 3.21 -8.88
N ASN A 185 -20.66 2.15 -8.10
CA ASN A 185 -21.16 2.19 -6.72
C ASN A 185 -20.07 2.21 -5.64
N TRP A 186 -18.81 2.35 -6.05
CA TRP A 186 -17.69 2.25 -5.12
C TRP A 186 -17.59 3.40 -4.14
N ARG A 187 -17.69 3.10 -2.84
CA ARG A 187 -17.40 4.01 -1.71
C ARG A 187 -16.78 3.18 -0.59
N ILE A 188 -15.59 3.53 -0.12
CA ILE A 188 -15.11 3.09 1.20
C ILE A 188 -15.83 3.97 2.22
N LYS A 189 -16.75 3.36 2.99
CA LYS A 189 -17.42 4.01 4.13
C LYS A 189 -16.49 4.07 5.34
#